data_4eb5287465077cb816ab42805fd8bf72
#
_entry.id   4eb5287465077cb816ab42805fd8bf72
#
_cell.length_a   1.000
_cell.length_b   1.000
_cell.length_c   1.000
_cell.angle_alpha   90.00
_cell.angle_beta   90.00
_cell.angle_gamma   90.00
#
_symmetry.space_group_name_H-M   'P 1'
#
loop_
_entity.id
_entity.type
_entity.pdbx_description
1 polymer ?
#
loop_
_entity_poly.entity_id
_entity_poly.type
_entity_poly.pdbx_seq_one_letter_code
_entity_poly.pdbx_strand_id
1 'polypeptide(L)'
;MTKYIFVTGGVVSSLGKGIVAASLGRLLKNRGLNVTIQKFDPYINVDPGTMSPYQHGEVFVTDDGAETDLDLGHYERFIDINLNKFSNVTTGKIYSTVLKKERRGDYLGGTVQVIPHITNELKDRVYRAGKETNADVVITEIGGTVGDIESLPFLEAIRQMKSDIGRENVMYIHCTLVPYIKAAGELKTKPTQHSVKELRSLGIQPNIIVVRTEMPISQDMKDKIALFCDIDTKAVIECEDADNLYSIPLELQKQGLDKLVCEHMKLACKEAEMSEWKELVNKVSNLSQTITIYFVGKYVELPDAYISVVESLRHAGYAFDTDVKVKWINAEEVTENNIAELTSGTDGIIVPGGFGDRGVEGKIVATKYARENNIPFLGICLGMQVASIEYARNVLGLKGAHSAEIDPSTQYPIIDLLPEQKDVEDLGGTLRLYLYPCKLEEGTKAFEVYQDEVVYERHRHRYEFNNEFRQQMEEQGFVFSGTSPDGRLVEIIELKDHPWFVASQFHPEFKSRPTRPQPLFKGFIGASVEAANQK
;
A
#
# COMPACT_ATOMS: atom_id res chain seq x y z
N MET A 1 -6.68 -16.82 -24.13
CA MET A 1 -7.72 -15.79 -23.90
C MET A 1 -7.71 -15.45 -22.42
N THR A 2 -7.58 -14.19 -22.07
CA THR A 2 -7.55 -13.72 -20.68
C THR A 2 -8.85 -14.07 -19.95
N LYS A 3 -8.75 -14.53 -18.71
CA LYS A 3 -9.85 -14.83 -17.82
C LYS A 3 -10.05 -13.71 -16.79
N TYR A 4 -11.28 -13.46 -16.39
CA TYR A 4 -11.64 -12.34 -15.52
C TYR A 4 -12.36 -12.83 -14.27
N ILE A 5 -11.81 -12.50 -13.12
CA ILE A 5 -12.35 -12.85 -11.80
C ILE A 5 -12.76 -11.56 -11.09
N PHE A 6 -14.00 -11.47 -10.67
CA PHE A 6 -14.54 -10.33 -9.94
C PHE A 6 -14.78 -10.70 -8.49
N VAL A 7 -14.15 -9.97 -7.58
CA VAL A 7 -14.30 -10.14 -6.13
C VAL A 7 -15.20 -9.04 -5.59
N THR A 8 -16.38 -9.43 -5.14
CA THR A 8 -17.37 -8.54 -4.54
C THR A 8 -17.49 -8.80 -3.05
N GLY A 9 -18.06 -7.88 -2.29
CA GLY A 9 -18.30 -8.08 -0.87
C GLY A 9 -19.64 -7.56 -0.42
N GLY A 10 -20.13 -8.12 0.66
CA GLY A 10 -21.38 -7.73 1.26
C GLY A 10 -21.34 -7.81 2.79
N VAL A 11 -22.45 -7.41 3.42
CA VAL A 11 -22.65 -7.36 4.86
C VAL A 11 -22.02 -6.12 5.51
N VAL A 12 -20.69 -5.98 5.47
CA VAL A 12 -19.93 -4.88 6.09
C VAL A 12 -18.73 -4.47 5.25
N SER A 13 -18.21 -3.27 5.46
CA SER A 13 -16.92 -2.82 4.97
C SER A 13 -15.76 -3.53 5.71
N SER A 14 -14.54 -3.38 5.23
CA SER A 14 -13.33 -3.97 5.83
C SER A 14 -13.40 -5.50 6.03
N LEU A 15 -14.10 -6.18 5.12
CA LEU A 15 -14.32 -7.62 5.18
C LEU A 15 -13.08 -8.45 4.80
N GLY A 16 -12.04 -7.80 4.28
CA GLY A 16 -10.82 -8.47 3.82
C GLY A 16 -10.86 -8.93 2.36
N LYS A 17 -11.74 -8.35 1.53
CA LYS A 17 -11.78 -8.61 0.07
C LYS A 17 -10.41 -8.52 -0.59
N GLY A 18 -9.66 -7.45 -0.28
CA GLY A 18 -8.32 -7.21 -0.82
C GLY A 18 -7.34 -8.32 -0.49
N ILE A 19 -7.35 -8.81 0.74
CA ILE A 19 -6.50 -9.92 1.17
C ILE A 19 -6.89 -11.24 0.49
N VAL A 20 -8.18 -11.50 0.34
CA VAL A 20 -8.66 -12.69 -0.41
C VAL A 20 -8.25 -12.61 -1.88
N ALA A 21 -8.45 -11.46 -2.53
CA ALA A 21 -8.07 -11.22 -3.92
C ALA A 21 -6.55 -11.35 -4.13
N ALA A 22 -5.75 -10.72 -3.25
CA ALA A 22 -4.30 -10.80 -3.28
C ALA A 22 -3.79 -12.23 -3.01
N SER A 23 -4.39 -12.94 -2.07
CA SER A 23 -4.07 -14.35 -1.78
C SER A 23 -4.34 -15.25 -2.97
N LEU A 24 -5.50 -15.09 -3.62
CA LEU A 24 -5.81 -15.80 -4.86
C LEU A 24 -4.80 -15.46 -5.97
N GLY A 25 -4.45 -14.17 -6.11
CA GLY A 25 -3.43 -13.74 -7.07
C GLY A 25 -2.08 -14.41 -6.83
N ARG A 26 -1.63 -14.52 -5.58
CA ARG A 26 -0.41 -15.26 -5.20
C ARG A 26 -0.51 -16.74 -5.59
N LEU A 27 -1.61 -17.40 -5.25
CA LEU A 27 -1.81 -18.81 -5.56
C LEU A 27 -1.80 -19.08 -7.07
N LEU A 28 -2.48 -18.26 -7.85
CA LEU A 28 -2.53 -18.39 -9.31
C LEU A 28 -1.17 -18.09 -9.96
N LYS A 29 -0.44 -17.08 -9.47
CA LYS A 29 0.94 -16.82 -9.91
C LYS A 29 1.84 -18.02 -9.64
N ASN A 30 1.74 -18.62 -8.45
CA ASN A 30 2.54 -19.80 -8.08
C ASN A 30 2.12 -21.09 -8.81
N ARG A 31 0.98 -21.05 -9.53
CA ARG A 31 0.60 -22.08 -10.53
C ARG A 31 1.22 -21.84 -11.91
N GLY A 32 2.01 -20.77 -12.07
CA GLY A 32 2.69 -20.40 -13.31
C GLY A 32 1.87 -19.52 -14.24
N LEU A 33 0.77 -18.93 -13.76
CA LEU A 33 -0.07 -18.01 -14.53
C LEU A 33 0.44 -16.57 -14.41
N ASN A 34 0.32 -15.80 -15.49
CA ASN A 34 0.55 -14.35 -15.46
C ASN A 34 -0.72 -13.67 -14.93
N VAL A 35 -0.64 -13.08 -13.75
CA VAL A 35 -1.78 -12.51 -13.02
C VAL A 35 -1.59 -11.01 -12.89
N THR A 36 -2.65 -10.25 -13.15
CA THR A 36 -2.77 -8.86 -12.73
C THR A 36 -4.00 -8.65 -11.86
N ILE A 37 -4.01 -7.57 -11.10
CA ILE A 37 -5.10 -7.27 -10.17
C ILE A 37 -5.47 -5.79 -10.24
N GLN A 38 -6.77 -5.49 -10.07
CA GLN A 38 -7.33 -4.15 -10.09
C GLN A 38 -8.19 -3.92 -8.86
N LYS A 39 -8.24 -2.65 -8.44
CA LYS A 39 -9.20 -2.11 -7.47
C LYS A 39 -10.16 -1.16 -8.17
N PHE A 40 -11.45 -1.37 -8.02
CA PHE A 40 -12.51 -0.47 -8.43
C PHE A 40 -13.12 0.20 -7.21
N ASP A 41 -12.94 1.52 -7.08
CA ASP A 41 -13.41 2.31 -5.94
C ASP A 41 -14.62 3.16 -6.31
N PRO A 42 -15.75 3.01 -5.62
CA PRO A 42 -17.00 3.67 -5.98
C PRO A 42 -17.06 5.15 -5.57
N TYR A 43 -16.04 5.72 -4.92
CA TYR A 43 -16.05 7.14 -4.56
C TYR A 43 -15.84 8.05 -5.78
N ILE A 44 -16.32 9.31 -5.66
CA ILE A 44 -16.34 10.30 -6.76
C ILE A 44 -14.99 11.01 -6.94
N ASN A 45 -14.07 10.91 -6.00
CA ASN A 45 -12.73 11.46 -6.18
C ASN A 45 -12.06 10.87 -7.41
N VAL A 46 -11.31 11.69 -8.15
CA VAL A 46 -10.57 11.23 -9.34
C VAL A 46 -9.47 10.23 -8.94
N ASP A 47 -8.79 10.54 -7.85
CA ASP A 47 -7.82 9.67 -7.19
C ASP A 47 -7.76 10.00 -5.68
N PRO A 48 -7.07 9.20 -4.85
CA PRO A 48 -6.96 9.47 -3.42
C PRO A 48 -5.91 10.53 -3.05
N GLY A 49 -5.19 11.12 -3.99
CA GLY A 49 -4.05 12.01 -3.74
C GLY A 49 -4.37 13.23 -2.87
N THR A 50 -5.61 13.73 -2.92
CA THR A 50 -6.08 14.87 -2.10
C THR A 50 -6.94 14.44 -0.90
N MET A 51 -7.15 13.14 -0.71
CA MET A 51 -7.97 12.64 0.39
C MET A 51 -7.20 12.67 1.71
N SER A 52 -7.92 12.89 2.81
CA SER A 52 -7.32 12.84 4.14
C SER A 52 -6.92 11.41 4.51
N PRO A 53 -5.66 11.18 4.96
CA PRO A 53 -5.25 9.86 5.45
C PRO A 53 -6.09 9.33 6.62
N TYR A 54 -6.72 10.20 7.41
CA TYR A 54 -7.65 9.79 8.47
C TYR A 54 -8.94 9.15 7.94
N GLN A 55 -9.34 9.48 6.71
CA GLN A 55 -10.56 8.92 6.12
C GLN A 55 -10.29 7.77 5.17
N HIS A 56 -9.14 7.79 4.50
CA HIS A 56 -8.85 6.88 3.40
C HIS A 56 -7.66 5.95 3.65
N GLY A 57 -6.84 6.23 4.67
CA GLY A 57 -5.57 5.55 4.90
C GLY A 57 -4.46 6.06 3.99
N GLU A 58 -3.46 5.22 3.77
CA GLU A 58 -2.29 5.53 2.94
C GLU A 58 -2.66 5.75 1.48
N VAL A 59 -2.01 6.72 0.84
CA VAL A 59 -1.99 6.84 -0.63
C VAL A 59 -0.79 6.06 -1.15
N PHE A 60 -1.06 4.96 -1.85
CA PHE A 60 -0.03 4.12 -2.44
C PHE A 60 0.32 4.61 -3.85
N VAL A 61 1.61 4.65 -4.19
CA VAL A 61 2.08 5.13 -5.50
C VAL A 61 2.67 3.98 -6.31
N THR A 62 2.23 3.85 -7.56
CA THR A 62 2.73 2.85 -8.52
C THR A 62 4.00 3.33 -9.25
N ASP A 63 4.68 2.43 -9.97
CA ASP A 63 5.89 2.77 -10.73
C ASP A 63 5.64 3.86 -11.79
N ASP A 64 4.47 3.91 -12.38
CA ASP A 64 4.06 4.92 -13.36
C ASP A 64 3.36 6.14 -12.75
N GLY A 65 3.52 6.34 -11.44
CA GLY A 65 3.13 7.55 -10.72
C GLY A 65 1.64 7.69 -10.45
N ALA A 66 0.86 6.62 -10.53
CA ALA A 66 -0.54 6.69 -10.13
C ALA A 66 -0.66 6.72 -8.60
N GLU A 67 -1.39 7.70 -8.06
CA GLU A 67 -1.85 7.72 -6.68
C GLU A 67 -3.08 6.83 -6.54
N THR A 68 -3.03 5.88 -5.62
CA THR A 68 -3.98 4.77 -5.55
C THR A 68 -4.39 4.44 -4.12
N ASP A 69 -5.41 3.60 -4.00
CA ASP A 69 -5.87 3.02 -2.75
C ASP A 69 -4.79 2.14 -2.09
N LEU A 70 -4.80 2.07 -0.76
CA LEU A 70 -3.86 1.28 0.04
C LEU A 70 -3.89 -0.24 -0.27
N ASP A 71 -5.01 -0.74 -0.77
CA ASP A 71 -5.13 -2.16 -1.14
C ASP A 71 -4.13 -2.57 -2.22
N LEU A 72 -3.69 -1.63 -3.08
CA LEU A 72 -2.66 -1.92 -4.07
C LEU A 72 -1.33 -2.30 -3.42
N GLY A 73 -1.02 -1.74 -2.26
CA GLY A 73 0.11 -2.17 -1.45
C GLY A 73 0.00 -3.63 -1.01
N HIS A 74 -1.17 -4.06 -0.56
CA HIS A 74 -1.44 -5.47 -0.24
C HIS A 74 -1.25 -6.36 -1.48
N TYR A 75 -1.80 -5.94 -2.62
CA TYR A 75 -1.66 -6.71 -3.86
C TYR A 75 -0.20 -6.91 -4.25
N GLU A 76 0.59 -5.84 -4.26
CA GLU A 76 2.01 -5.92 -4.60
C GLU A 76 2.81 -6.78 -3.61
N ARG A 77 2.53 -6.66 -2.30
CA ARG A 77 3.20 -7.45 -1.26
C ARG A 77 2.88 -8.93 -1.34
N PHE A 78 1.62 -9.29 -1.59
CA PHE A 78 1.18 -10.69 -1.67
C PHE A 78 1.55 -11.35 -2.98
N ILE A 79 1.31 -10.69 -4.11
CA ILE A 79 1.50 -11.28 -5.43
C ILE A 79 2.95 -11.15 -5.91
N ASP A 80 3.70 -10.19 -5.34
CA ASP A 80 5.05 -9.79 -5.79
C ASP A 80 5.07 -9.41 -7.27
N ILE A 81 4.26 -8.44 -7.61
CA ILE A 81 4.19 -7.79 -8.92
C ILE A 81 4.25 -6.28 -8.71
N ASN A 82 4.59 -5.52 -9.75
CA ASN A 82 4.46 -4.08 -9.76
C ASN A 82 3.19 -3.71 -10.53
N LEU A 83 2.35 -2.92 -9.90
CA LEU A 83 1.10 -2.44 -10.46
C LEU A 83 1.30 -1.10 -11.20
N ASN A 84 0.29 -0.66 -11.93
CA ASN A 84 0.32 0.54 -12.75
C ASN A 84 -1.02 1.29 -12.69
N LYS A 85 -1.13 2.39 -13.44
CA LYS A 85 -2.33 3.26 -13.50
C LYS A 85 -3.63 2.55 -13.89
N PHE A 86 -3.56 1.38 -14.52
CA PHE A 86 -4.75 0.59 -14.86
C PHE A 86 -5.23 -0.24 -13.67
N SER A 87 -4.46 -0.35 -12.61
CA SER A 87 -4.76 -1.17 -11.44
C SER A 87 -5.69 -0.49 -10.44
N ASN A 88 -5.93 0.83 -10.54
CA ASN A 88 -6.90 1.53 -9.71
C ASN A 88 -7.84 2.39 -10.54
N VAL A 89 -9.13 2.13 -10.42
CA VAL A 89 -10.21 2.81 -11.15
C VAL A 89 -11.21 3.37 -10.16
N THR A 90 -11.47 4.67 -10.23
CA THR A 90 -12.46 5.37 -9.40
C THR A 90 -13.66 5.80 -10.22
N THR A 91 -14.81 5.98 -9.57
CA THR A 91 -15.99 6.59 -10.21
C THR A 91 -15.62 7.93 -10.84
N GLY A 92 -14.85 8.77 -10.15
CA GLY A 92 -14.41 10.07 -10.66
C GLY A 92 -13.62 9.99 -11.96
N LYS A 93 -12.67 9.06 -12.07
CA LYS A 93 -11.91 8.82 -13.32
C LYS A 93 -12.82 8.42 -14.48
N ILE A 94 -13.79 7.54 -14.24
CA ILE A 94 -14.72 7.05 -15.27
C ILE A 94 -15.61 8.18 -15.76
N TYR A 95 -16.30 8.86 -14.85
CA TYR A 95 -17.20 9.97 -15.21
C TYR A 95 -16.45 11.12 -15.88
N SER A 96 -15.28 11.51 -15.38
CA SER A 96 -14.44 12.53 -16.00
C SER A 96 -14.05 12.14 -17.44
N THR A 97 -13.73 10.87 -17.68
CA THR A 97 -13.40 10.37 -19.02
C THR A 97 -14.61 10.44 -19.95
N VAL A 98 -15.78 10.00 -19.50
CA VAL A 98 -17.01 10.00 -20.30
C VAL A 98 -17.46 11.43 -20.61
N LEU A 99 -17.42 12.34 -19.61
CA LEU A 99 -17.75 13.75 -19.80
C LEU A 99 -16.78 14.45 -20.78
N LYS A 100 -15.47 14.17 -20.72
CA LYS A 100 -14.50 14.67 -21.68
C LYS A 100 -14.78 14.17 -23.10
N LYS A 101 -15.17 12.89 -23.27
CA LYS A 101 -15.57 12.32 -24.56
C LYS A 101 -16.83 13.01 -25.10
N GLU A 102 -17.83 13.25 -24.23
CA GLU A 102 -19.06 13.96 -24.59
C GLU A 102 -18.73 15.36 -25.11
N ARG A 103 -17.94 16.14 -24.37
CA ARG A 103 -17.52 17.49 -24.77
C ARG A 103 -16.75 17.55 -26.08
N ARG A 104 -16.01 16.52 -26.43
CA ARG A 104 -15.31 16.41 -27.73
C ARG A 104 -16.22 15.99 -28.88
N GLY A 105 -17.46 15.56 -28.58
CA GLY A 105 -18.40 15.08 -29.59
C GLY A 105 -18.21 13.61 -29.98
N ASP A 106 -17.46 12.82 -29.20
CA ASP A 106 -17.15 11.42 -29.51
C ASP A 106 -18.42 10.54 -29.58
N TYR A 107 -19.53 10.99 -28.99
CA TYR A 107 -20.81 10.28 -29.00
C TYR A 107 -21.79 10.77 -30.09
N LEU A 108 -21.33 11.61 -31.02
CA LEU A 108 -22.07 12.05 -32.23
C LEU A 108 -23.48 12.64 -31.94
N GLY A 109 -23.64 13.33 -30.81
CA GLY A 109 -24.90 13.95 -30.39
C GLY A 109 -25.89 12.98 -29.71
N GLY A 110 -25.49 11.74 -29.46
CA GLY A 110 -26.31 10.77 -28.71
C GLY A 110 -26.47 11.18 -27.25
N THR A 111 -27.59 10.75 -26.63
CA THR A 111 -27.78 10.90 -25.17
C THR A 111 -26.84 9.98 -24.42
N VAL A 112 -25.97 10.57 -23.58
CA VAL A 112 -25.00 9.83 -22.76
C VAL A 112 -25.66 9.39 -21.45
N GLN A 113 -25.61 8.10 -21.15
CA GLN A 113 -26.28 7.46 -20.02
C GLN A 113 -25.32 6.53 -19.26
N VAL A 114 -25.70 6.12 -18.06
CA VAL A 114 -24.91 5.14 -17.29
C VAL A 114 -24.73 3.85 -18.09
N ILE A 115 -25.83 3.32 -18.63
CA ILE A 115 -25.81 2.21 -19.60
C ILE A 115 -26.12 2.81 -20.97
N PRO A 116 -25.26 2.64 -21.99
CA PRO A 116 -24.03 1.83 -22.00
C PRO A 116 -22.73 2.59 -21.75
N HIS A 117 -22.73 3.92 -21.60
CA HIS A 117 -21.51 4.73 -21.72
C HIS A 117 -20.56 4.58 -20.52
N ILE A 118 -21.09 4.65 -19.29
CA ILE A 118 -20.29 4.43 -18.07
C ILE A 118 -19.91 2.96 -17.97
N THR A 119 -20.84 2.03 -18.19
CA THR A 119 -20.55 0.59 -18.12
C THR A 119 -19.54 0.15 -19.17
N ASN A 120 -19.57 0.70 -20.39
CA ASN A 120 -18.57 0.39 -21.41
C ASN A 120 -17.18 0.94 -21.05
N GLU A 121 -17.10 2.15 -20.46
CA GLU A 121 -15.81 2.69 -19.99
C GLU A 121 -15.23 1.82 -18.87
N LEU A 122 -16.07 1.34 -17.93
CA LEU A 122 -15.64 0.41 -16.86
C LEU A 122 -15.11 -0.90 -17.43
N LYS A 123 -15.85 -1.52 -18.36
CA LYS A 123 -15.41 -2.75 -19.04
C LYS A 123 -14.11 -2.56 -19.81
N ASP A 124 -13.94 -1.42 -20.49
CA ASP A 124 -12.70 -1.10 -21.20
C ASP A 124 -11.50 -1.04 -20.25
N ARG A 125 -11.66 -0.50 -19.02
CA ARG A 125 -10.61 -0.51 -18.00
C ARG A 125 -10.18 -1.92 -17.60
N VAL A 126 -11.13 -2.85 -17.48
CA VAL A 126 -10.83 -4.24 -17.18
C VAL A 126 -10.09 -4.92 -18.33
N TYR A 127 -10.55 -4.72 -19.58
CA TYR A 127 -9.90 -5.28 -20.76
C TYR A 127 -8.48 -4.73 -20.96
N ARG A 128 -8.27 -3.43 -20.74
CA ARG A 128 -6.96 -2.80 -20.85
C ARG A 128 -5.97 -3.34 -19.83
N ALA A 129 -6.38 -3.56 -18.59
CA ALA A 129 -5.50 -4.14 -17.59
C ALA A 129 -4.95 -5.51 -18.02
N GLY A 130 -5.81 -6.38 -18.57
CA GLY A 130 -5.38 -7.66 -19.10
C GLY A 130 -4.47 -7.55 -20.32
N LYS A 131 -4.78 -6.63 -21.22
CA LYS A 131 -4.02 -6.43 -22.47
C LYS A 131 -2.63 -5.85 -22.21
N GLU A 132 -2.55 -4.78 -21.41
CA GLU A 132 -1.29 -4.06 -21.14
C GLU A 132 -0.30 -4.92 -20.34
N THR A 133 -0.80 -5.82 -19.51
CA THR A 133 0.04 -6.74 -18.72
C THR A 133 0.23 -8.12 -19.35
N ASN A 134 -0.42 -8.37 -20.51
CA ASN A 134 -0.48 -9.70 -21.14
C ASN A 134 -0.90 -10.80 -20.16
N ALA A 135 -1.88 -10.51 -19.30
CA ALA A 135 -2.29 -11.39 -18.22
C ALA A 135 -3.11 -12.58 -18.72
N ASP A 136 -2.85 -13.76 -18.14
CA ASP A 136 -3.72 -14.93 -18.26
C ASP A 136 -5.00 -14.73 -17.44
N VAL A 137 -4.87 -14.08 -16.27
CA VAL A 137 -5.96 -13.81 -15.33
C VAL A 137 -5.92 -12.36 -14.85
N VAL A 138 -7.05 -11.67 -14.94
CA VAL A 138 -7.30 -10.37 -14.31
C VAL A 138 -8.22 -10.57 -13.13
N ILE A 139 -7.78 -10.20 -11.94
CA ILE A 139 -8.63 -10.16 -10.74
C ILE A 139 -9.05 -8.71 -10.53
N THR A 140 -10.34 -8.45 -10.43
CA THR A 140 -10.85 -7.10 -10.15
C THR A 140 -11.64 -7.13 -8.83
N GLU A 141 -11.14 -6.43 -7.82
CA GLU A 141 -11.85 -6.21 -6.57
C GLU A 141 -12.81 -5.03 -6.71
N ILE A 142 -14.07 -5.25 -6.40
CA ILE A 142 -15.09 -4.20 -6.39
C ILE A 142 -15.16 -3.61 -4.97
N GLY A 143 -14.81 -2.35 -4.83
CA GLY A 143 -14.92 -1.59 -3.58
C GLY A 143 -16.36 -1.38 -3.16
N GLY A 144 -16.56 -1.03 -1.89
CA GLY A 144 -17.88 -0.88 -1.30
C GLY A 144 -18.55 -2.19 -0.94
N THR A 145 -19.82 -2.12 -0.62
CA THR A 145 -20.66 -3.24 -0.19
C THR A 145 -21.78 -3.43 -1.19
N VAL A 146 -22.11 -4.68 -1.53
CA VAL A 146 -23.27 -4.97 -2.40
C VAL A 146 -24.54 -4.44 -1.72
N GLY A 147 -25.27 -3.60 -2.44
CA GLY A 147 -26.40 -2.82 -1.92
C GLY A 147 -26.12 -1.32 -1.84
N ASP A 148 -24.85 -0.90 -1.86
CA ASP A 148 -24.49 0.53 -1.91
C ASP A 148 -24.84 1.11 -3.29
N ILE A 149 -25.43 2.31 -3.29
CA ILE A 149 -25.84 3.01 -4.53
C ILE A 149 -24.65 3.28 -5.43
N GLU A 150 -23.52 3.65 -4.83
CA GLU A 150 -22.29 4.02 -5.53
C GLU A 150 -21.70 2.86 -6.33
N SER A 151 -21.91 1.63 -5.89
CA SER A 151 -21.34 0.43 -6.51
C SER A 151 -22.17 -0.09 -7.70
N LEU A 152 -23.40 0.37 -7.90
CA LEU A 152 -24.32 -0.16 -8.91
C LEU A 152 -23.77 -0.13 -10.33
N PRO A 153 -23.15 0.96 -10.83
CA PRO A 153 -22.57 0.97 -12.18
C PRO A 153 -21.46 -0.07 -12.37
N PHE A 154 -20.66 -0.32 -11.33
CA PHE A 154 -19.60 -1.31 -11.34
C PHE A 154 -20.17 -2.73 -11.41
N LEU A 155 -21.16 -3.03 -10.57
CA LEU A 155 -21.82 -4.33 -10.56
C LEU A 155 -22.54 -4.60 -11.88
N GLU A 156 -23.19 -3.59 -12.46
CA GLU A 156 -23.81 -3.72 -13.78
C GLU A 156 -22.77 -3.97 -14.89
N ALA A 157 -21.63 -3.28 -14.87
CA ALA A 157 -20.56 -3.49 -15.84
C ALA A 157 -20.00 -4.92 -15.80
N ILE A 158 -19.69 -5.45 -14.61
CA ILE A 158 -19.17 -6.81 -14.47
C ILE A 158 -20.22 -7.87 -14.81
N ARG A 159 -21.50 -7.61 -14.53
CA ARG A 159 -22.60 -8.47 -14.97
C ARG A 159 -22.65 -8.60 -16.49
N GLN A 160 -22.51 -7.47 -17.20
CA GLN A 160 -22.50 -7.43 -18.67
C GLN A 160 -21.34 -8.21 -19.27
N MET A 161 -20.15 -8.18 -18.66
CA MET A 161 -18.98 -8.87 -19.17
C MET A 161 -19.20 -10.37 -19.42
N LYS A 162 -20.00 -11.03 -18.57
CA LYS A 162 -20.38 -12.43 -18.76
C LYS A 162 -21.08 -12.69 -20.09
N SER A 163 -21.84 -11.72 -20.58
CA SER A 163 -22.50 -11.82 -21.89
C SER A 163 -21.57 -11.42 -23.03
N ASP A 164 -20.66 -10.48 -22.79
CA ASP A 164 -19.77 -9.96 -23.83
C ASP A 164 -18.67 -10.95 -24.24
N ILE A 165 -18.11 -11.68 -23.28
CA ILE A 165 -16.93 -12.53 -23.51
C ILE A 165 -17.14 -14.01 -23.20
N GLY A 166 -18.36 -14.40 -22.83
CA GLY A 166 -18.73 -15.79 -22.52
C GLY A 166 -18.57 -16.14 -21.03
N ARG A 167 -19.48 -17.00 -20.58
CA ARG A 167 -19.58 -17.41 -19.17
C ARG A 167 -18.35 -18.14 -18.65
N GLU A 168 -17.67 -18.85 -19.53
CA GLU A 168 -16.45 -19.61 -19.22
C GLU A 168 -15.21 -18.73 -19.01
N ASN A 169 -15.31 -17.43 -19.31
CA ASN A 169 -14.22 -16.48 -19.18
C ASN A 169 -14.41 -15.50 -18.01
N VAL A 170 -15.53 -15.60 -17.28
CA VAL A 170 -15.88 -14.71 -16.16
C VAL A 170 -16.26 -15.52 -14.93
N MET A 171 -15.73 -15.14 -13.79
CA MET A 171 -16.03 -15.76 -12.50
C MET A 171 -16.32 -14.70 -11.44
N TYR A 172 -17.29 -14.99 -10.56
CA TYR A 172 -17.63 -14.11 -9.43
C TYR A 172 -17.34 -14.82 -8.11
N ILE A 173 -16.52 -14.17 -7.28
CA ILE A 173 -16.24 -14.57 -5.91
C ILE A 173 -16.88 -13.53 -5.00
N HIS A 174 -17.69 -13.96 -4.04
CA HIS A 174 -18.38 -13.08 -3.12
C HIS A 174 -17.89 -13.28 -1.70
N CYS A 175 -17.29 -12.24 -1.11
CA CYS A 175 -16.84 -12.26 0.28
C CYS A 175 -17.98 -11.82 1.21
N THR A 176 -18.22 -12.59 2.26
CA THR A 176 -19.29 -12.36 3.24
C THR A 176 -18.81 -12.56 4.67
N LEU A 177 -19.70 -12.39 5.63
CA LEU A 177 -19.42 -12.54 7.04
C LEU A 177 -20.40 -13.55 7.67
N VAL A 178 -19.87 -14.45 8.46
CA VAL A 178 -20.62 -15.28 9.41
C VAL A 178 -20.23 -14.84 10.83
N PRO A 179 -20.96 -13.87 11.41
CA PRO A 179 -20.62 -13.35 12.72
C PRO A 179 -20.97 -14.32 13.83
N TYR A 180 -20.15 -14.29 14.89
CA TYR A 180 -20.48 -14.94 16.16
C TYR A 180 -21.28 -13.98 17.03
N ILE A 181 -22.49 -14.39 17.40
CA ILE A 181 -23.37 -13.59 18.27
C ILE A 181 -23.15 -14.03 19.72
N LYS A 182 -22.36 -13.28 20.46
CA LYS A 182 -21.99 -13.62 21.87
C LYS A 182 -23.19 -13.92 22.76
N ALA A 183 -24.28 -13.10 22.64
CA ALA A 183 -25.49 -13.30 23.42
C ALA A 183 -26.25 -14.59 23.10
N ALA A 184 -26.12 -15.12 21.89
CA ALA A 184 -26.75 -16.36 21.45
C ALA A 184 -25.80 -17.57 21.54
N GLY A 185 -24.51 -17.35 21.70
CA GLY A 185 -23.48 -18.40 21.74
C GLY A 185 -23.32 -19.15 20.42
N GLU A 186 -23.64 -18.53 19.28
CA GLU A 186 -23.64 -19.22 17.99
C GLU A 186 -23.25 -18.32 16.81
N LEU A 187 -22.74 -18.94 15.75
CA LEU A 187 -22.49 -18.33 14.45
C LEU A 187 -23.81 -18.19 13.66
N LYS A 188 -23.94 -17.10 12.89
CA LYS A 188 -25.14 -16.80 12.11
C LYS A 188 -24.86 -16.71 10.60
N THR A 189 -25.50 -17.58 9.82
CA THR A 189 -25.39 -17.63 8.35
C THR A 189 -26.34 -16.63 7.63
N LYS A 190 -27.28 -16.02 8.34
CA LYS A 190 -28.29 -15.11 7.78
C LYS A 190 -27.69 -13.92 7.03
N PRO A 191 -26.66 -13.21 7.57
CA PRO A 191 -26.03 -12.10 6.85
C PRO A 191 -25.48 -12.51 5.48
N THR A 192 -24.82 -13.66 5.40
CA THR A 192 -24.32 -14.24 4.13
C THR A 192 -25.47 -14.51 3.14
N GLN A 193 -26.56 -15.13 3.60
CA GLN A 193 -27.72 -15.42 2.75
C GLN A 193 -28.36 -14.13 2.20
N HIS A 194 -28.49 -13.08 3.01
CA HIS A 194 -29.03 -11.80 2.58
C HIS A 194 -28.13 -11.09 1.59
N SER A 195 -26.81 -11.09 1.82
CA SER A 195 -25.84 -10.48 0.92
C SER A 195 -25.83 -11.14 -0.45
N VAL A 196 -25.88 -12.48 -0.50
CA VAL A 196 -25.95 -13.21 -1.76
C VAL A 196 -27.28 -12.98 -2.46
N LYS A 197 -28.40 -12.91 -1.72
CA LYS A 197 -29.70 -12.56 -2.28
C LYS A 197 -29.67 -11.18 -2.96
N GLU A 198 -29.05 -10.20 -2.34
CA GLU A 198 -28.90 -8.85 -2.91
C GLU A 198 -28.06 -8.89 -4.19
N LEU A 199 -26.91 -9.57 -4.19
CA LEU A 199 -26.08 -9.73 -5.38
C LEU A 199 -26.85 -10.42 -6.53
N ARG A 200 -27.63 -11.46 -6.22
CA ARG A 200 -28.47 -12.15 -7.20
C ARG A 200 -29.58 -11.28 -7.78
N SER A 201 -30.13 -10.35 -6.98
CA SER A 201 -31.14 -9.39 -7.46
C SER A 201 -30.61 -8.48 -8.55
N LEU A 202 -29.29 -8.25 -8.58
CA LEU A 202 -28.57 -7.53 -9.63
C LEU A 202 -28.17 -8.40 -10.84
N GLY A 203 -28.59 -9.69 -10.84
CA GLY A 203 -28.29 -10.62 -11.93
C GLY A 203 -26.91 -11.29 -11.86
N ILE A 204 -26.24 -11.23 -10.71
CA ILE A 204 -24.93 -11.88 -10.50
C ILE A 204 -25.10 -13.07 -9.56
N GLN A 205 -24.86 -14.28 -10.06
CA GLN A 205 -24.76 -15.50 -9.27
C GLN A 205 -23.29 -15.72 -8.90
N PRO A 206 -22.90 -15.74 -7.62
CA PRO A 206 -21.53 -16.07 -7.25
C PRO A 206 -21.18 -17.51 -7.59
N ASN A 207 -19.94 -17.74 -8.01
CA ASN A 207 -19.40 -19.08 -8.25
C ASN A 207 -18.76 -19.65 -6.98
N ILE A 208 -18.15 -18.76 -6.18
CA ILE A 208 -17.53 -19.08 -4.89
C ILE A 208 -17.99 -18.04 -3.87
N ILE A 209 -18.25 -18.47 -2.65
CA ILE A 209 -18.47 -17.60 -1.49
C ILE A 209 -17.30 -17.80 -0.53
N VAL A 210 -16.60 -16.72 -0.20
CA VAL A 210 -15.58 -16.69 0.85
C VAL A 210 -16.19 -16.09 2.10
N VAL A 211 -16.22 -16.86 3.16
CA VAL A 211 -16.89 -16.49 4.41
C VAL A 211 -15.85 -16.10 5.44
N ARG A 212 -15.80 -14.81 5.81
CA ARG A 212 -15.03 -14.38 6.97
C ARG A 212 -15.72 -14.81 8.26
N THR A 213 -14.95 -15.28 9.22
CA THR A 213 -15.44 -15.77 10.50
C THR A 213 -14.37 -15.67 11.60
N GLU A 214 -14.80 -15.47 12.86
CA GLU A 214 -13.91 -15.46 14.02
C GLU A 214 -13.51 -16.86 14.47
N MET A 215 -14.22 -17.89 14.06
CA MET A 215 -13.99 -19.29 14.43
C MET A 215 -14.45 -20.25 13.33
N PRO A 216 -13.97 -21.50 13.33
CA PRO A 216 -14.35 -22.49 12.31
C PRO A 216 -15.85 -22.67 12.15
N ILE A 217 -16.31 -22.78 10.91
CA ILE A 217 -17.69 -23.11 10.58
C ILE A 217 -17.86 -24.62 10.37
N SER A 218 -18.97 -25.18 10.89
CA SER A 218 -19.25 -26.61 10.72
C SER A 218 -19.65 -26.97 9.28
N GLN A 219 -19.53 -28.25 8.94
CA GLN A 219 -19.97 -28.75 7.64
C GLN A 219 -21.46 -28.45 7.40
N ASP A 220 -22.32 -28.64 8.42
CA ASP A 220 -23.76 -28.34 8.35
C ASP A 220 -24.02 -26.85 8.01
N MET A 221 -23.16 -25.95 8.50
CA MET A 221 -23.25 -24.53 8.16
C MET A 221 -22.83 -24.27 6.71
N LYS A 222 -21.77 -24.93 6.23
CA LYS A 222 -21.36 -24.85 4.81
C LYS A 222 -22.48 -25.37 3.89
N ASP A 223 -23.07 -26.50 4.24
CA ASP A 223 -24.20 -27.10 3.48
C ASP A 223 -25.41 -26.17 3.49
N LYS A 224 -25.71 -25.55 4.62
CA LYS A 224 -26.79 -24.56 4.73
C LYS A 224 -26.53 -23.32 3.87
N ILE A 225 -25.33 -22.76 3.89
CA ILE A 225 -24.96 -21.63 3.02
C ILE A 225 -25.08 -22.04 1.56
N ALA A 226 -24.53 -23.17 1.18
CA ALA A 226 -24.60 -23.71 -0.18
C ALA A 226 -26.03 -23.84 -0.68
N LEU A 227 -26.91 -24.44 0.13
CA LEU A 227 -28.33 -24.63 -0.21
C LEU A 227 -29.06 -23.27 -0.43
N PHE A 228 -28.90 -22.33 0.49
CA PHE A 228 -29.60 -21.04 0.41
C PHE A 228 -29.01 -20.10 -0.65
N CYS A 229 -27.74 -20.26 -0.99
CA CYS A 229 -27.04 -19.43 -1.96
C CYS A 229 -26.96 -20.06 -3.36
N ASP A 230 -27.45 -21.29 -3.52
CA ASP A 230 -27.50 -22.01 -4.79
C ASP A 230 -26.10 -22.20 -5.40
N ILE A 231 -25.18 -22.77 -4.61
CA ILE A 231 -23.82 -23.14 -5.01
C ILE A 231 -23.44 -24.53 -4.46
N ASP A 232 -22.39 -25.11 -5.00
CA ASP A 232 -21.81 -26.33 -4.43
C ASP A 232 -21.24 -26.06 -3.04
N THR A 233 -21.39 -27.03 -2.10
CA THR A 233 -20.81 -26.91 -0.75
C THR A 233 -19.29 -26.70 -0.76
N LYS A 234 -18.58 -27.34 -1.70
CA LYS A 234 -17.13 -27.15 -1.89
C LYS A 234 -16.73 -25.73 -2.28
N ALA A 235 -17.67 -24.94 -2.80
CA ALA A 235 -17.47 -23.54 -3.17
C ALA A 235 -17.75 -22.56 -2.02
N VAL A 236 -18.10 -23.06 -0.84
CA VAL A 236 -18.15 -22.27 0.41
C VAL A 236 -16.78 -22.39 1.08
N ILE A 237 -15.97 -21.36 0.91
CA ILE A 237 -14.60 -21.27 1.43
C ILE A 237 -14.62 -20.44 2.71
N GLU A 238 -14.03 -20.97 3.73
CA GLU A 238 -13.87 -20.34 5.04
C GLU A 238 -12.57 -19.49 5.07
N CYS A 239 -12.64 -18.31 5.63
CA CYS A 239 -11.51 -17.44 5.87
C CYS A 239 -11.59 -16.96 7.34
N GLU A 240 -10.91 -17.66 8.23
CA GLU A 240 -10.83 -17.30 9.64
C GLU A 240 -9.98 -16.05 9.83
N ASP A 241 -10.28 -15.28 10.88
CA ASP A 241 -9.42 -14.18 11.32
C ASP A 241 -8.04 -14.72 11.70
N ALA A 242 -6.99 -14.09 11.20
CA ALA A 242 -5.62 -14.54 11.38
C ALA A 242 -4.75 -13.43 11.98
N ASP A 243 -3.90 -13.78 12.96
CA ASP A 243 -2.91 -12.87 13.52
C ASP A 243 -1.83 -12.48 12.51
N ASN A 244 -1.52 -13.39 11.58
CA ASN A 244 -0.57 -13.19 10.50
C ASN A 244 -1.30 -13.27 9.14
N LEU A 245 -1.48 -12.13 8.49
CA LEU A 245 -2.15 -12.07 7.19
C LEU A 245 -1.45 -12.91 6.10
N TYR A 246 -0.15 -13.13 6.21
CA TYR A 246 0.60 -13.95 5.25
C TYR A 246 0.27 -15.46 5.35
N SER A 247 -0.44 -15.92 6.41
CA SER A 247 -0.96 -17.28 6.47
C SER A 247 -2.18 -17.52 5.59
N ILE A 248 -2.94 -16.47 5.28
CA ILE A 248 -4.23 -16.57 4.54
C ILE A 248 -4.10 -17.30 3.20
N PRO A 249 -3.09 -17.04 2.33
CA PRO A 249 -2.94 -17.79 1.08
C PRO A 249 -2.86 -19.30 1.29
N LEU A 250 -2.16 -19.75 2.35
CA LEU A 250 -2.02 -21.17 2.64
C LEU A 250 -3.34 -21.80 3.14
N GLU A 251 -4.10 -21.08 3.95
CA GLU A 251 -5.41 -21.55 4.43
C GLU A 251 -6.43 -21.64 3.29
N LEU A 252 -6.44 -20.66 2.39
CA LEU A 252 -7.29 -20.69 1.20
C LEU A 252 -6.89 -21.79 0.22
N GLN A 253 -5.57 -22.06 0.05
CA GLN A 253 -5.06 -23.18 -0.71
C GLN A 253 -5.52 -24.53 -0.12
N LYS A 254 -5.42 -24.71 1.19
CA LYS A 254 -5.83 -25.92 1.90
C LYS A 254 -7.30 -26.25 1.65
N GLN A 255 -8.16 -25.24 1.52
CA GLN A 255 -9.57 -25.41 1.19
C GLN A 255 -9.83 -25.54 -0.32
N GLY A 256 -8.80 -25.43 -1.15
CA GLY A 256 -8.87 -25.66 -2.60
C GLY A 256 -9.39 -24.47 -3.41
N LEU A 257 -9.32 -23.23 -2.90
CA LEU A 257 -9.80 -22.04 -3.63
C LEU A 257 -9.18 -21.93 -5.02
N ASP A 258 -7.88 -22.01 -5.13
CA ASP A 258 -7.14 -21.92 -6.39
C ASP A 258 -7.47 -23.06 -7.35
N LYS A 259 -7.65 -24.28 -6.83
CA LYS A 259 -8.07 -25.44 -7.60
C LYS A 259 -9.47 -25.26 -8.18
N LEU A 260 -10.43 -24.82 -7.37
CA LEU A 260 -11.80 -24.52 -7.83
C LEU A 260 -11.81 -23.45 -8.93
N VAL A 261 -11.00 -22.39 -8.78
CA VAL A 261 -10.85 -21.35 -9.79
C VAL A 261 -10.31 -21.92 -11.10
N CYS A 262 -9.22 -22.70 -11.04
CA CYS A 262 -8.61 -23.29 -12.23
C CYS A 262 -9.55 -24.27 -12.94
N GLU A 263 -10.27 -25.10 -12.19
CA GLU A 263 -11.27 -26.04 -12.75
C GLU A 263 -12.41 -25.29 -13.44
N HIS A 264 -13.01 -24.30 -12.76
CA HIS A 264 -14.14 -23.54 -13.29
C HIS A 264 -13.77 -22.75 -14.55
N MET A 265 -12.61 -22.09 -14.53
CA MET A 265 -12.11 -21.26 -15.62
C MET A 265 -11.39 -22.07 -16.71
N LYS A 266 -11.24 -23.39 -16.54
CA LYS A 266 -10.51 -24.30 -17.43
C LYS A 266 -9.09 -23.80 -17.72
N LEU A 267 -8.38 -23.37 -16.69
CA LEU A 267 -7.01 -22.91 -16.78
C LEU A 267 -6.05 -24.09 -16.82
N ALA A 268 -5.22 -24.15 -17.84
CA ALA A 268 -4.12 -25.11 -17.92
C ALA A 268 -2.95 -24.61 -17.06
N CYS A 269 -2.81 -25.11 -15.85
CA CYS A 269 -1.80 -24.69 -14.88
C CYS A 269 -1.30 -25.87 -14.03
N LYS A 270 -0.15 -25.67 -13.38
CA LYS A 270 0.44 -26.62 -12.44
C LYS A 270 -0.22 -26.50 -11.06
N GLU A 271 0.11 -27.39 -10.14
CA GLU A 271 -0.17 -27.17 -8.72
C GLU A 271 0.63 -25.96 -8.21
N ALA A 272 0.06 -25.23 -7.25
CA ALA A 272 0.73 -24.05 -6.71
C ALA A 272 1.93 -24.43 -5.85
N GLU A 273 3.12 -24.01 -6.28
CA GLU A 273 4.35 -24.17 -5.49
C GLU A 273 4.45 -23.08 -4.43
N MET A 274 4.28 -23.46 -3.15
CA MET A 274 4.18 -22.54 -2.03
C MET A 274 5.29 -22.74 -0.97
N SER A 275 6.39 -23.40 -1.30
CA SER A 275 7.47 -23.70 -0.32
C SER A 275 8.06 -22.45 0.30
N GLU A 276 8.45 -21.46 -0.54
CA GLU A 276 8.97 -20.17 -0.07
C GLU A 276 7.98 -19.44 0.85
N TRP A 277 6.70 -19.46 0.48
CA TRP A 277 5.65 -18.82 1.27
C TRP A 277 5.40 -19.54 2.61
N LYS A 278 5.48 -20.87 2.64
CA LYS A 278 5.41 -21.68 3.87
C LYS A 278 6.59 -21.38 4.79
N GLU A 279 7.80 -21.26 4.24
CA GLU A 279 8.99 -20.87 4.99
C GLU A 279 8.82 -19.48 5.62
N LEU A 280 8.32 -18.51 4.85
CA LEU A 280 8.00 -17.17 5.35
C LEU A 280 7.00 -17.24 6.52
N VAL A 281 5.88 -17.92 6.35
CA VAL A 281 4.83 -18.03 7.39
C VAL A 281 5.38 -18.71 8.66
N ASN A 282 6.15 -19.79 8.48
CA ASN A 282 6.79 -20.47 9.61
C ASN A 282 7.78 -19.55 10.34
N LYS A 283 8.58 -18.79 9.61
CA LYS A 283 9.51 -17.84 10.19
C LYS A 283 8.78 -16.75 10.98
N VAL A 284 7.76 -16.13 10.39
CA VAL A 284 6.97 -15.07 11.04
C VAL A 284 6.28 -15.56 12.32
N SER A 285 5.88 -16.84 12.37
CA SER A 285 5.25 -17.43 13.54
C SER A 285 6.24 -17.80 14.67
N ASN A 286 7.55 -17.79 14.41
CA ASN A 286 8.58 -18.28 15.34
C ASN A 286 9.73 -17.29 15.54
N LEU A 287 9.47 -15.98 15.44
CA LEU A 287 10.50 -14.93 15.64
C LEU A 287 11.06 -15.01 17.07
N SER A 288 12.40 -14.95 17.21
CA SER A 288 13.10 -15.26 18.45
C SER A 288 13.35 -14.06 19.36
N GLN A 289 13.33 -12.85 18.80
CA GLN A 289 13.60 -11.61 19.55
C GLN A 289 12.60 -10.51 19.18
N THR A 290 12.58 -9.46 20.00
CA THR A 290 11.68 -8.32 19.80
C THR A 290 12.47 -7.01 19.96
N ILE A 291 12.25 -6.06 19.06
CA ILE A 291 12.72 -4.68 19.21
C ILE A 291 11.53 -3.71 19.17
N THR A 292 11.74 -2.50 19.67
CA THR A 292 10.72 -1.45 19.67
C THR A 292 11.19 -0.25 18.87
N ILE A 293 10.48 0.04 17.78
CA ILE A 293 10.70 1.22 16.94
C ILE A 293 9.67 2.29 17.27
N TYR A 294 10.14 3.48 17.56
CA TYR A 294 9.29 4.63 17.85
C TYR A 294 9.01 5.39 16.56
N PHE A 295 7.74 5.51 16.28
CA PHE A 295 7.21 6.07 15.05
C PHE A 295 6.68 7.48 15.34
N VAL A 296 7.42 8.51 14.94
CA VAL A 296 7.05 9.91 15.19
C VAL A 296 6.32 10.48 13.98
N GLY A 297 4.99 10.39 14.02
CA GLY A 297 4.10 10.77 12.92
C GLY A 297 2.98 11.70 13.34
N LYS A 298 2.16 12.12 12.38
CA LYS A 298 0.99 12.98 12.67
C LYS A 298 -0.38 12.30 12.48
N TYR A 299 -0.42 11.13 11.84
CA TYR A 299 -1.65 10.35 11.64
C TYR A 299 -1.64 9.07 12.48
N VAL A 300 -1.10 9.16 13.69
CA VAL A 300 -0.80 8.00 14.56
C VAL A 300 -2.04 7.32 15.15
N GLU A 301 -3.19 7.98 15.11
CA GLU A 301 -4.47 7.40 15.55
C GLU A 301 -5.05 6.39 14.54
N LEU A 302 -4.61 6.45 13.27
CA LEU A 302 -5.03 5.53 12.22
C LEU A 302 -3.82 4.82 11.63
N PRO A 303 -3.52 3.58 12.08
CA PRO A 303 -2.37 2.80 11.57
C PRO A 303 -2.35 2.63 10.05
N ASP A 304 -3.51 2.54 9.42
CA ASP A 304 -3.65 2.39 7.96
C ASP A 304 -3.06 3.58 7.17
N ALA A 305 -2.89 4.74 7.81
CA ALA A 305 -2.23 5.89 7.18
C ALA A 305 -0.73 5.64 6.88
N TYR A 306 -0.13 4.64 7.52
CA TYR A 306 1.29 4.30 7.42
C TYR A 306 1.53 2.80 7.18
N ILE A 307 0.55 2.11 6.61
CA ILE A 307 0.59 0.65 6.53
C ILE A 307 1.81 0.11 5.79
N SER A 308 2.23 0.73 4.67
CA SER A 308 3.41 0.28 3.93
C SER A 308 4.70 0.49 4.71
N VAL A 309 4.81 1.54 5.52
CA VAL A 309 5.97 1.75 6.40
C VAL A 309 6.03 0.68 7.48
N VAL A 310 4.90 0.40 8.15
CA VAL A 310 4.82 -0.63 9.20
C VAL A 310 5.13 -2.01 8.63
N GLU A 311 4.56 -2.36 7.48
CA GLU A 311 4.86 -3.62 6.81
C GLU A 311 6.34 -3.72 6.42
N SER A 312 6.96 -2.62 5.94
CA SER A 312 8.39 -2.60 5.62
C SER A 312 9.29 -2.82 6.84
N LEU A 313 8.92 -2.25 7.99
CA LEU A 313 9.60 -2.52 9.27
C LEU A 313 9.52 -4.00 9.65
N ARG A 314 8.33 -4.60 9.52
CA ARG A 314 8.12 -6.03 9.80
C ARG A 314 8.89 -6.92 8.82
N HIS A 315 8.83 -6.63 7.51
CA HIS A 315 9.60 -7.38 6.50
C HIS A 315 11.10 -7.37 6.81
N ALA A 316 11.64 -6.20 7.20
CA ALA A 316 13.02 -6.08 7.62
C ALA A 316 13.29 -6.89 8.90
N GLY A 317 12.38 -6.87 9.86
CA GLY A 317 12.45 -7.67 11.08
C GLY A 317 12.54 -9.16 10.78
N TYR A 318 11.77 -9.66 9.81
CA TYR A 318 11.83 -11.07 9.40
C TYR A 318 13.23 -11.48 8.92
N ALA A 319 13.97 -10.58 8.27
CA ALA A 319 15.34 -10.86 7.85
C ALA A 319 16.30 -11.11 9.02
N PHE A 320 16.02 -10.54 10.19
CA PHE A 320 16.82 -10.64 11.42
C PHE A 320 16.16 -11.52 12.49
N ASP A 321 15.18 -12.34 12.15
CA ASP A 321 14.44 -13.18 13.11
C ASP A 321 13.84 -12.39 14.28
N THR A 322 13.33 -11.19 13.97
CA THR A 322 12.94 -10.16 14.93
C THR A 322 11.50 -9.71 14.74
N ASP A 323 10.71 -9.73 15.80
CA ASP A 323 9.41 -9.07 15.88
C ASP A 323 9.60 -7.57 16.12
N VAL A 324 9.08 -6.73 15.22
CA VAL A 324 9.20 -5.28 15.31
C VAL A 324 7.91 -4.70 15.87
N LYS A 325 7.97 -4.24 17.11
CA LYS A 325 6.89 -3.49 17.75
C LYS A 325 6.99 -2.02 17.42
N VAL A 326 5.90 -1.43 16.94
CA VAL A 326 5.80 -0.01 16.65
C VAL A 326 5.14 0.70 17.82
N LYS A 327 5.83 1.69 18.40
CA LYS A 327 5.25 2.60 19.38
C LYS A 327 5.00 3.96 18.72
N TRP A 328 3.74 4.32 18.67
CA TRP A 328 3.27 5.54 18.03
C TRP A 328 3.48 6.76 18.92
N ILE A 329 4.05 7.83 18.37
CA ILE A 329 4.23 9.11 19.02
C ILE A 329 3.61 10.18 18.13
N ASN A 330 2.68 10.95 18.67
CA ASN A 330 2.14 12.11 17.98
C ASN A 330 3.19 13.23 17.95
N ALA A 331 3.64 13.60 16.76
CA ALA A 331 4.66 14.59 16.57
C ALA A 331 4.27 15.98 17.13
N GLU A 332 2.97 16.29 17.25
CA GLU A 332 2.50 17.55 17.81
C GLU A 332 2.73 17.67 19.33
N GLU A 333 2.91 16.53 20.01
CA GLU A 333 3.13 16.47 21.46
C GLU A 333 4.62 16.47 21.83
N VAL A 334 5.51 16.30 20.85
CA VAL A 334 6.95 16.17 21.07
C VAL A 334 7.60 17.54 21.30
N THR A 335 8.34 17.66 22.40
CA THR A 335 9.10 18.86 22.79
C THR A 335 10.50 18.48 23.28
N GLU A 336 11.42 19.41 23.34
CA GLU A 336 12.76 19.23 23.92
C GLU A 336 12.70 18.70 25.37
N ASN A 337 11.65 19.02 26.12
CA ASN A 337 11.55 18.68 27.54
C ASN A 337 11.03 17.22 27.74
N ASN A 338 10.28 16.66 26.81
CA ASN A 338 9.64 15.36 26.99
C ASN A 338 10.17 14.25 26.07
N ILE A 339 10.97 14.58 25.07
CA ILE A 339 11.44 13.61 24.06
C ILE A 339 12.18 12.43 24.70
N ALA A 340 13.03 12.68 25.70
CA ALA A 340 13.78 11.64 26.39
C ALA A 340 12.86 10.63 27.11
N GLU A 341 11.77 11.11 27.71
CA GLU A 341 10.76 10.25 28.36
C GLU A 341 9.94 9.51 27.33
N LEU A 342 9.43 10.20 26.30
CA LEU A 342 8.61 9.63 25.24
C LEU A 342 9.33 8.50 24.48
N THR A 343 10.66 8.64 24.31
CA THR A 343 11.47 7.66 23.56
C THR A 343 12.27 6.70 24.44
N SER A 344 11.99 6.69 25.74
CA SER A 344 12.66 5.77 26.67
C SER A 344 12.50 4.32 26.26
N GLY A 345 13.62 3.61 26.13
CA GLY A 345 13.66 2.19 25.73
C GLY A 345 13.57 1.95 24.22
N THR A 346 13.60 2.98 23.39
CA THR A 346 13.62 2.81 21.93
C THR A 346 14.87 2.10 21.43
N ASP A 347 14.72 1.29 20.39
CA ASP A 347 15.83 0.66 19.66
C ASP A 347 16.09 1.39 18.32
N GLY A 348 15.15 2.21 17.88
CA GLY A 348 15.26 3.05 16.70
C GLY A 348 14.11 4.03 16.58
N ILE A 349 14.32 5.13 15.88
CA ILE A 349 13.31 6.18 15.63
C ILE A 349 13.10 6.30 14.12
N ILE A 350 11.83 6.29 13.70
CA ILE A 350 11.44 6.56 12.31
C ILE A 350 10.57 7.81 12.22
N VAL A 351 10.88 8.67 11.25
CA VAL A 351 10.09 9.86 10.91
C VAL A 351 9.56 9.71 9.49
N PRO A 352 8.26 9.43 9.32
CA PRO A 352 7.65 9.16 8.01
C PRO A 352 7.39 10.42 7.20
N GLY A 353 6.97 10.22 5.95
CA GLY A 353 6.43 11.24 5.08
C GLY A 353 5.18 11.94 5.64
N GLY A 354 4.77 12.99 4.96
CA GLY A 354 3.58 13.78 5.27
C GLY A 354 3.61 15.15 4.60
N PHE A 355 2.46 15.81 4.53
CA PHE A 355 2.32 17.16 3.96
C PHE A 355 1.88 18.16 5.02
N GLY A 356 2.21 19.45 4.80
CA GLY A 356 1.83 20.55 5.67
C GLY A 356 2.67 20.67 6.95
N ASP A 357 2.41 21.71 7.72
CA ASP A 357 3.22 22.21 8.86
C ASP A 357 3.00 21.45 10.17
N ARG A 358 1.88 20.76 10.32
CA ARG A 358 1.48 20.12 11.57
C ARG A 358 2.50 19.08 12.04
N GLY A 359 3.00 19.24 13.27
CA GLY A 359 3.95 18.31 13.91
C GLY A 359 5.40 18.38 13.40
N VAL A 360 5.75 19.32 12.52
CA VAL A 360 7.12 19.43 11.96
C VAL A 360 8.15 19.75 13.03
N GLU A 361 7.89 20.67 13.94
CA GLU A 361 8.84 21.01 15.01
C GLU A 361 9.10 19.82 15.94
N GLY A 362 8.07 19.05 16.29
CA GLY A 362 8.26 17.82 17.08
C GLY A 362 9.07 16.75 16.36
N LYS A 363 8.92 16.64 15.03
CA LYS A 363 9.78 15.76 14.21
C LYS A 363 11.23 16.22 14.19
N ILE A 364 11.48 17.56 14.14
CA ILE A 364 12.84 18.14 14.24
C ILE A 364 13.46 17.79 15.58
N VAL A 365 12.71 17.92 16.69
CA VAL A 365 13.17 17.56 18.03
C VAL A 365 13.50 16.08 18.14
N ALA A 366 12.65 15.21 17.64
CA ALA A 366 12.90 13.76 17.65
C ALA A 366 14.13 13.38 16.82
N THR A 367 14.32 14.02 15.68
CA THR A 367 15.48 13.82 14.80
C THR A 367 16.78 14.25 15.47
N LYS A 368 16.79 15.44 16.11
CA LYS A 368 17.90 15.93 16.91
C LYS A 368 18.27 14.94 18.03
N TYR A 369 17.26 14.48 18.76
CA TYR A 369 17.45 13.53 19.85
C TYR A 369 18.09 12.23 19.36
N ALA A 370 17.62 11.68 18.22
CA ALA A 370 18.21 10.50 17.61
C ALA A 370 19.68 10.72 17.23
N ARG A 371 20.00 11.85 16.58
CA ARG A 371 21.35 12.21 16.18
C ARG A 371 22.31 12.34 17.37
N GLU A 372 21.91 13.08 18.39
CA GLU A 372 22.77 13.39 19.55
C GLU A 372 22.98 12.18 20.48
N ASN A 373 22.05 11.22 20.48
CA ASN A 373 22.10 10.04 21.34
C ASN A 373 22.49 8.75 20.61
N ASN A 374 22.95 8.83 19.35
CA ASN A 374 23.33 7.68 18.52
C ASN A 374 22.23 6.61 18.41
N ILE A 375 20.96 7.04 18.39
CA ILE A 375 19.82 6.14 18.20
C ILE A 375 19.61 5.92 16.70
N PRO A 376 19.56 4.67 16.21
CA PRO A 376 19.26 4.42 14.80
C PRO A 376 18.04 5.21 14.31
N PHE A 377 18.21 5.89 13.19
CA PHE A 377 17.22 6.81 12.62
C PHE A 377 16.96 6.51 11.14
N LEU A 378 15.69 6.47 10.76
CA LEU A 378 15.26 6.46 9.36
C LEU A 378 14.27 7.60 9.11
N GLY A 379 14.59 8.48 8.16
CA GLY A 379 13.70 9.53 7.69
C GLY A 379 13.16 9.22 6.28
N ILE A 380 11.86 9.43 6.05
CA ILE A 380 11.23 9.19 4.76
C ILE A 380 10.56 10.46 4.27
N CYS A 381 10.88 10.93 3.05
CA CYS A 381 10.29 12.08 2.39
C CYS A 381 10.37 13.34 3.28
N LEU A 382 9.28 13.76 3.92
CA LEU A 382 9.32 14.83 4.92
C LEU A 382 10.33 14.55 6.05
N GLY A 383 10.56 13.28 6.40
CA GLY A 383 11.57 12.88 7.38
C GLY A 383 12.99 13.24 6.96
N MET A 384 13.34 13.13 5.67
CA MET A 384 14.62 13.61 5.15
C MET A 384 14.70 15.15 5.17
N GLN A 385 13.62 15.83 4.81
CA GLN A 385 13.55 17.28 4.83
C GLN A 385 13.73 17.82 6.26
N VAL A 386 13.05 17.20 7.22
CA VAL A 386 13.18 17.50 8.66
C VAL A 386 14.62 17.27 9.16
N ALA A 387 15.25 16.16 8.75
CA ALA A 387 16.65 15.89 9.13
C ALA A 387 17.62 16.94 8.57
N SER A 388 17.40 17.40 7.35
CA SER A 388 18.19 18.46 6.73
C SER A 388 18.00 19.81 7.45
N ILE A 389 16.77 20.15 7.82
CA ILE A 389 16.45 21.37 8.58
C ILE A 389 17.06 21.31 9.99
N GLU A 390 16.92 20.18 10.66
CA GLU A 390 17.52 19.96 11.99
C GLU A 390 19.03 20.21 11.97
N TYR A 391 19.71 19.60 11.00
CA TYR A 391 21.17 19.72 10.87
C TYR A 391 21.60 21.16 10.58
N ALA A 392 20.89 21.83 9.69
CA ALA A 392 21.14 23.26 9.40
C ALA A 392 20.97 24.14 10.63
N ARG A 393 19.94 23.93 11.45
CA ARG A 393 19.67 24.71 12.66
C ARG A 393 20.70 24.46 13.76
N ASN A 394 20.99 23.18 14.05
CA ASN A 394 21.69 22.81 15.27
C ASN A 394 23.19 22.50 15.06
N VAL A 395 23.61 22.17 13.85
CA VAL A 395 25.04 21.94 13.53
C VAL A 395 25.64 23.13 12.81
N LEU A 396 24.99 23.65 11.76
CA LEU A 396 25.46 24.84 11.04
C LEU A 396 25.14 26.17 11.76
N GLY A 397 24.23 26.16 12.74
CA GLY A 397 23.83 27.37 13.47
C GLY A 397 22.93 28.33 12.67
N LEU A 398 22.32 27.85 11.56
CA LEU A 398 21.41 28.64 10.71
C LEU A 398 20.03 28.77 11.38
N LYS A 399 19.95 29.67 12.35
CA LYS A 399 18.71 29.90 13.12
C LYS A 399 17.57 30.29 12.18
N GLY A 400 16.43 29.60 12.29
CA GLY A 400 15.27 29.82 11.44
C GLY A 400 15.32 29.10 10.09
N ALA A 401 16.32 28.23 9.85
CA ALA A 401 16.32 27.34 8.68
C ALA A 401 15.02 26.52 8.62
N HIS A 402 14.39 26.46 7.46
CA HIS A 402 13.09 25.79 7.28
C HIS A 402 12.88 25.30 5.84
N SER A 403 11.73 24.70 5.61
CA SER A 403 11.17 24.46 4.27
C SER A 403 10.39 25.68 3.81
N ALA A 404 10.59 26.12 2.58
CA ALA A 404 9.78 27.17 1.93
C ALA A 404 8.30 26.78 1.76
N GLU A 405 7.97 25.49 1.83
CA GLU A 405 6.58 25.01 1.89
C GLU A 405 5.87 25.46 3.17
N ILE A 406 6.60 25.46 4.28
CA ILE A 406 6.05 25.68 5.63
C ILE A 406 6.24 27.15 6.06
N ASP A 407 7.42 27.69 5.83
CA ASP A 407 7.72 29.09 6.05
C ASP A 407 8.32 29.73 4.78
N PRO A 408 7.46 30.30 3.91
CA PRO A 408 7.91 30.96 2.69
C PRO A 408 8.81 32.19 2.94
N SER A 409 8.86 32.69 4.18
CA SER A 409 9.65 33.88 4.58
C SER A 409 11.02 33.54 5.17
N THR A 410 11.34 32.25 5.31
CA THR A 410 12.62 31.83 5.90
C THR A 410 13.81 32.38 5.13
N GLN A 411 14.81 32.85 5.85
CA GLN A 411 16.09 33.30 5.27
C GLN A 411 16.97 32.13 4.81
N TYR A 412 16.72 30.95 5.32
CA TYR A 412 17.47 29.73 5.01
C TYR A 412 16.52 28.62 4.53
N PRO A 413 16.04 28.70 3.26
CA PRO A 413 15.16 27.68 2.70
C PRO A 413 15.96 26.43 2.33
N ILE A 414 16.21 25.57 3.31
CA ILE A 414 16.94 24.31 3.14
C ILE A 414 16.20 23.39 2.19
N ILE A 415 14.87 23.48 2.20
CA ILE A 415 13.95 22.77 1.30
C ILE A 415 13.18 23.83 0.51
N ASP A 416 13.23 23.79 -0.81
CA ASP A 416 12.58 24.76 -1.70
C ASP A 416 12.02 24.08 -2.96
N LEU A 417 11.24 24.82 -3.72
CA LEU A 417 10.80 24.43 -5.05
C LEU A 417 11.96 24.51 -6.04
N LEU A 418 11.99 23.57 -6.99
CA LEU A 418 12.85 23.73 -8.16
C LEU A 418 12.42 24.95 -8.97
N PRO A 419 13.36 25.66 -9.62
CA PRO A 419 13.03 26.82 -10.44
C PRO A 419 11.93 26.57 -11.47
N GLU A 420 11.90 25.37 -12.05
CA GLU A 420 10.93 24.96 -13.07
C GLU A 420 9.52 24.72 -12.52
N GLN A 421 9.36 24.64 -11.19
CA GLN A 421 8.07 24.39 -10.50
C GLN A 421 7.42 25.67 -9.97
N LYS A 422 8.10 26.82 -10.04
CA LYS A 422 7.62 28.07 -9.42
C LYS A 422 6.43 28.72 -10.14
N ASP A 423 6.16 28.36 -11.40
CA ASP A 423 5.14 29.00 -12.27
C ASP A 423 3.91 28.12 -12.52
N VAL A 424 3.66 27.07 -11.71
CA VAL A 424 2.55 26.13 -11.92
C VAL A 424 1.37 26.45 -11.00
N GLU A 425 0.23 26.86 -11.58
CA GLU A 425 -0.99 27.25 -10.84
C GLU A 425 -1.81 26.05 -10.34
N ASP A 426 -1.77 24.89 -11.01
CA ASP A 426 -2.52 23.69 -10.65
C ASP A 426 -1.77 22.84 -9.61
N LEU A 427 -2.32 22.70 -8.40
CA LEU A 427 -1.77 21.86 -7.34
C LEU A 427 -1.78 20.36 -7.69
N GLY A 428 -2.74 19.93 -8.50
CA GLY A 428 -2.79 18.56 -9.03
C GLY A 428 -1.83 18.37 -10.21
N GLY A 429 -0.94 17.36 -10.12
CA GLY A 429 0.03 17.06 -11.20
C GLY A 429 1.37 17.79 -11.12
N THR A 430 1.64 18.52 -10.02
CA THR A 430 2.93 19.19 -9.79
C THR A 430 3.87 18.40 -8.88
N LEU A 431 3.39 17.28 -8.34
CA LEU A 431 4.21 16.38 -7.55
C LEU A 431 5.19 15.61 -8.45
N ARG A 432 6.37 15.35 -7.92
CA ARG A 432 7.25 14.34 -8.46
C ARG A 432 6.69 12.98 -8.05
N LEU A 433 6.04 12.34 -9.03
CA LEU A 433 5.37 11.03 -8.91
C LEU A 433 6.01 10.13 -9.95
N TYR A 434 6.33 8.96 -9.77
CA TYR A 434 6.93 7.96 -10.64
C TYR A 434 8.13 7.29 -9.97
N LEU A 435 8.59 6.26 -10.64
CA LEU A 435 9.83 5.59 -10.38
C LEU A 435 10.99 6.40 -10.98
N TYR A 436 11.88 6.92 -10.14
CA TYR A 436 13.05 7.69 -10.58
C TYR A 436 14.35 6.99 -10.18
N PRO A 437 15.41 7.15 -11.02
CA PRO A 437 16.73 6.65 -10.68
C PRO A 437 17.40 7.48 -9.58
N CYS A 438 18.07 6.80 -8.68
CA CYS A 438 18.94 7.35 -7.66
C CYS A 438 20.32 6.74 -7.82
N LYS A 439 21.34 7.55 -8.09
CA LYS A 439 22.74 7.12 -8.13
C LYS A 439 23.30 7.15 -6.72
N LEU A 440 23.88 6.06 -6.28
CA LEU A 440 24.45 5.89 -4.94
C LEU A 440 25.95 6.16 -4.93
N GLU A 441 26.43 6.77 -3.84
CA GLU A 441 27.85 7.05 -3.63
C GLU A 441 28.54 5.86 -2.96
N GLU A 442 29.63 5.37 -3.54
CA GLU A 442 30.39 4.25 -2.99
C GLU A 442 30.94 4.54 -1.59
N GLY A 443 30.96 3.54 -0.73
CA GLY A 443 31.46 3.66 0.65
C GLY A 443 30.48 4.31 1.62
N THR A 444 29.22 4.47 1.21
CA THR A 444 28.12 4.97 2.07
C THR A 444 27.27 3.81 2.57
N LYS A 445 26.53 4.03 3.69
CA LYS A 445 25.59 3.05 4.24
C LYS A 445 24.50 2.67 3.24
N ALA A 446 24.00 3.66 2.48
CA ALA A 446 23.02 3.41 1.43
C ALA A 446 23.58 2.45 0.37
N PHE A 447 24.80 2.69 -0.12
CA PHE A 447 25.46 1.81 -1.09
C PHE A 447 25.65 0.39 -0.53
N GLU A 448 26.08 0.27 0.73
CA GLU A 448 26.32 -1.02 1.39
C GLU A 448 25.06 -1.90 1.46
N VAL A 449 23.88 -1.29 1.69
CA VAL A 449 22.63 -2.08 1.81
C VAL A 449 21.97 -2.37 0.48
N TYR A 450 22.09 -1.48 -0.51
CA TYR A 450 21.54 -1.71 -1.84
C TYR A 450 22.46 -2.60 -2.70
N GLN A 451 23.77 -2.44 -2.57
CA GLN A 451 24.77 -3.16 -3.37
C GLN A 451 24.61 -2.94 -4.88
N ASP A 452 24.21 -1.73 -5.26
CA ASP A 452 23.97 -1.33 -6.64
C ASP A 452 24.40 0.13 -6.83
N GLU A 453 24.86 0.51 -8.03
CA GLU A 453 25.26 1.89 -8.33
C GLU A 453 24.06 2.82 -8.59
N VAL A 454 22.98 2.27 -9.15
CA VAL A 454 21.76 3.02 -9.49
C VAL A 454 20.56 2.21 -9.08
N VAL A 455 19.74 2.80 -8.24
CA VAL A 455 18.47 2.20 -7.78
C VAL A 455 17.29 3.02 -8.26
N TYR A 456 16.12 2.40 -8.33
CA TYR A 456 14.91 3.05 -8.80
C TYR A 456 13.87 3.01 -7.69
N GLU A 457 13.41 4.20 -7.27
CA GLU A 457 12.49 4.33 -6.15
C GLU A 457 11.31 5.26 -6.48
N ARG A 458 10.18 5.07 -5.81
CA ARG A 458 8.94 5.83 -6.05
C ARG A 458 8.92 7.11 -5.23
N HIS A 459 8.47 8.20 -5.86
CA HIS A 459 8.41 9.52 -5.25
C HIS A 459 6.96 10.01 -5.09
N ARG A 460 6.76 10.87 -4.09
CA ARG A 460 5.50 11.59 -3.87
C ARG A 460 5.78 12.89 -3.10
N HIS A 461 6.38 13.87 -3.77
CA HIS A 461 6.71 15.17 -3.16
C HIS A 461 6.85 16.26 -4.22
N ARG A 462 6.87 17.52 -3.76
CA ARG A 462 7.05 18.70 -4.62
C ARG A 462 8.33 19.43 -4.33
N TYR A 463 8.70 19.53 -3.04
CA TYR A 463 9.84 20.29 -2.57
C TYR A 463 11.08 19.40 -2.52
N GLU A 464 12.24 20.03 -2.79
CA GLU A 464 13.53 19.37 -2.90
C GLU A 464 14.56 20.03 -1.98
N PHE A 465 15.66 19.34 -1.70
CA PHE A 465 16.80 19.91 -1.00
C PHE A 465 17.42 21.04 -1.83
N ASN A 466 17.69 22.19 -1.19
CA ASN A 466 18.30 23.36 -1.84
C ASN A 466 19.82 23.22 -1.89
N ASN A 467 20.37 23.05 -3.09
CA ASN A 467 21.81 22.85 -3.31
C ASN A 467 22.69 24.03 -2.87
N GLU A 468 22.15 25.23 -2.61
CA GLU A 468 22.92 26.36 -2.08
C GLU A 468 23.55 26.04 -0.71
N PHE A 469 22.94 25.14 0.06
CA PHE A 469 23.43 24.74 1.38
C PHE A 469 24.28 23.47 1.35
N ARG A 470 24.40 22.81 0.20
CA ARG A 470 25.04 21.49 0.08
C ARG A 470 26.48 21.49 0.58
N GLN A 471 27.32 22.40 0.08
CA GLN A 471 28.73 22.47 0.43
C GLN A 471 28.92 22.69 1.93
N GLN A 472 28.17 23.63 2.54
CA GLN A 472 28.29 23.93 3.98
C GLN A 472 27.94 22.73 4.85
N MET A 473 26.97 21.90 4.42
CA MET A 473 26.58 20.67 5.12
C MET A 473 27.63 19.57 4.98
N GLU A 474 28.18 19.38 3.77
CA GLU A 474 29.26 18.40 3.50
C GLU A 474 30.50 18.69 4.36
N GLU A 475 30.89 19.94 4.48
CA GLU A 475 32.04 20.38 5.32
C GLU A 475 31.88 20.05 6.81
N GLN A 476 30.64 19.87 7.29
CA GLN A 476 30.32 19.47 8.67
C GLN A 476 30.02 17.98 8.84
N GLY A 477 30.20 17.16 7.78
CA GLY A 477 30.02 15.70 7.84
C GLY A 477 28.64 15.19 7.47
N PHE A 478 27.79 16.01 6.86
CA PHE A 478 26.54 15.56 6.24
C PHE A 478 26.84 14.95 4.88
N VAL A 479 26.40 13.73 4.64
CA VAL A 479 26.73 12.98 3.44
C VAL A 479 25.52 12.88 2.51
N PHE A 480 25.68 13.27 1.27
CA PHE A 480 24.68 13.10 0.22
C PHE A 480 24.94 11.78 -0.51
N SER A 481 24.46 10.69 0.07
CA SER A 481 24.77 9.32 -0.37
C SER A 481 23.94 8.84 -1.57
N GLY A 482 22.89 9.56 -1.93
CA GLY A 482 22.11 9.31 -3.14
C GLY A 482 21.70 10.59 -3.83
N THR A 483 21.87 10.64 -5.16
CA THR A 483 21.48 11.79 -5.99
C THR A 483 20.81 11.33 -7.28
N SER A 484 20.09 12.25 -7.96
CA SER A 484 19.73 12.01 -9.36
C SER A 484 21.00 11.75 -10.21
N PRO A 485 20.91 11.03 -11.34
CA PRO A 485 22.10 10.72 -12.16
C PRO A 485 22.90 11.92 -12.64
N ASP A 486 22.25 13.07 -12.79
CA ASP A 486 22.87 14.38 -13.12
C ASP A 486 23.45 15.10 -11.90
N GLY A 487 23.31 14.52 -10.70
CA GLY A 487 23.80 15.07 -9.43
C GLY A 487 23.01 16.27 -8.90
N ARG A 488 21.94 16.69 -9.57
CA ARG A 488 21.19 17.91 -9.25
C ARG A 488 20.23 17.76 -8.07
N LEU A 489 19.59 16.60 -7.95
CA LEU A 489 18.62 16.34 -6.89
C LEU A 489 19.23 15.45 -5.80
N VAL A 490 18.98 15.78 -4.56
CA VAL A 490 19.37 14.98 -3.40
C VAL A 490 18.27 13.96 -3.10
N GLU A 491 18.62 12.69 -3.12
CA GLU A 491 17.68 11.59 -2.92
C GLU A 491 17.87 10.85 -1.59
N ILE A 492 19.11 10.75 -1.11
CA ILE A 492 19.44 10.13 0.18
C ILE A 492 20.49 10.97 0.89
N ILE A 493 20.31 11.14 2.21
CA ILE A 493 21.29 11.74 3.11
C ILE A 493 21.65 10.78 4.23
N GLU A 494 22.87 10.88 4.74
CA GLU A 494 23.30 10.12 5.91
C GLU A 494 24.37 10.85 6.73
N LEU A 495 24.60 10.40 7.97
CA LEU A 495 25.70 10.82 8.82
C LEU A 495 26.72 9.69 8.94
N LYS A 496 27.98 9.98 8.58
CA LYS A 496 29.06 8.98 8.49
C LYS A 496 29.34 8.30 9.84
N ASP A 497 29.48 9.09 10.88
CA ASP A 497 29.92 8.62 12.21
C ASP A 497 28.78 8.16 13.12
N HIS A 498 27.54 8.18 12.63
CA HIS A 498 26.37 7.70 13.36
C HIS A 498 26.15 6.20 13.06
N PRO A 499 25.72 5.37 14.03
CA PRO A 499 25.46 3.94 13.79
C PRO A 499 24.54 3.70 12.59
N TRP A 500 23.40 4.39 12.55
CA TRP A 500 22.53 4.46 11.40
C TRP A 500 21.71 5.77 11.45
N PHE A 501 22.04 6.72 10.62
CA PHE A 501 21.24 7.92 10.42
C PHE A 501 21.14 8.13 8.92
N VAL A 502 20.06 7.64 8.34
CA VAL A 502 19.81 7.66 6.89
C VAL A 502 18.41 8.19 6.63
N ALA A 503 18.27 9.02 5.63
CA ALA A 503 16.95 9.46 5.21
C ALA A 503 16.86 9.60 3.69
N SER A 504 15.68 9.30 3.13
CA SER A 504 15.41 9.35 1.70
C SER A 504 14.32 10.34 1.34
N GLN A 505 14.43 11.01 0.19
CA GLN A 505 13.38 11.86 -0.36
C GLN A 505 12.26 11.02 -0.99
N PHE A 506 12.58 9.88 -1.54
CA PHE A 506 11.63 8.91 -2.07
C PHE A 506 10.97 8.08 -0.96
N HIS A 507 10.00 7.27 -1.36
CA HIS A 507 9.21 6.40 -0.49
C HIS A 507 9.63 4.93 -0.66
N PRO A 508 10.66 4.45 0.07
CA PRO A 508 11.18 3.09 -0.08
C PRO A 508 10.16 2.02 0.37
N GLU A 509 9.22 2.39 1.25
CA GLU A 509 8.18 1.50 1.77
C GLU A 509 7.31 0.87 0.67
N PHE A 510 7.11 1.55 -0.46
CA PHE A 510 6.27 1.03 -1.54
C PHE A 510 6.87 -0.16 -2.28
N LYS A 511 8.16 -0.41 -2.13
CA LYS A 511 8.84 -1.52 -2.82
C LYS A 511 9.19 -2.69 -1.91
N SER A 512 8.90 -2.63 -0.63
CA SER A 512 9.17 -3.73 0.30
C SER A 512 8.23 -4.92 0.06
N ARG A 513 8.78 -6.13 0.18
CA ARG A 513 8.05 -7.39 0.07
C ARG A 513 8.39 -8.27 1.27
N PRO A 514 7.48 -9.14 1.73
CA PRO A 514 7.75 -9.99 2.90
C PRO A 514 8.95 -10.94 2.70
N THR A 515 9.18 -11.39 1.46
CA THR A 515 10.33 -12.24 1.10
C THR A 515 11.57 -11.46 0.66
N ARG A 516 11.41 -10.16 0.38
CA ARG A 516 12.50 -9.27 -0.10
C ARG A 516 12.32 -7.89 0.54
N PRO A 517 12.77 -7.71 1.81
CA PRO A 517 12.65 -6.44 2.49
C PRO A 517 13.45 -5.35 1.76
N GLN A 518 12.91 -4.14 1.79
CA GLN A 518 13.54 -2.97 1.17
C GLN A 518 14.87 -2.65 1.88
N PRO A 519 15.96 -2.36 1.13
CA PRO A 519 17.30 -2.27 1.69
C PRO A 519 17.50 -1.23 2.79
N LEU A 520 16.92 -0.02 2.68
CA LEU A 520 17.05 1.01 3.73
C LEU A 520 16.36 0.59 5.03
N PHE A 521 15.20 -0.06 4.94
CA PHE A 521 14.53 -0.62 6.11
C PHE A 521 15.33 -1.77 6.72
N LYS A 522 15.94 -2.62 5.88
CA LYS A 522 16.79 -3.71 6.34
C LYS A 522 18.01 -3.18 7.10
N GLY A 523 18.68 -2.14 6.58
CA GLY A 523 19.81 -1.50 7.25
C GLY A 523 19.41 -0.85 8.58
N PHE A 524 18.29 -0.13 8.60
CA PHE A 524 17.75 0.51 9.80
C PHE A 524 17.41 -0.52 10.89
N ILE A 525 16.70 -1.58 10.56
CA ILE A 525 16.34 -2.64 11.53
C ILE A 525 17.58 -3.41 11.97
N GLY A 526 18.55 -3.67 11.08
CA GLY A 526 19.82 -4.29 11.47
C GLY A 526 20.55 -3.48 12.54
N ALA A 527 20.71 -2.17 12.33
CA ALA A 527 21.31 -1.28 13.32
C ALA A 527 20.49 -1.19 14.62
N SER A 528 19.16 -1.23 14.53
CA SER A 528 18.28 -1.23 15.71
C SER A 528 18.41 -2.51 16.54
N VAL A 529 18.58 -3.66 15.89
CA VAL A 529 18.85 -4.96 16.56
C VAL A 529 20.21 -4.91 17.25
N GLU A 530 21.24 -4.38 16.60
CA GLU A 530 22.55 -4.20 17.21
C GLU A 530 22.50 -3.29 18.44
N ALA A 531 21.78 -2.16 18.35
CA ALA A 531 21.58 -1.25 19.47
C ALA A 531 20.84 -1.91 20.64
N ALA A 532 19.82 -2.72 20.36
CA ALA A 532 19.09 -3.48 21.38
C ALA A 532 19.99 -4.51 22.09
N ASN A 533 20.87 -5.17 21.36
CA ASN A 533 21.80 -6.19 21.90
C ASN A 533 22.94 -5.57 22.74
N GLN A 534 23.17 -4.26 22.64
CA GLN A 534 24.19 -3.55 23.43
C GLN A 534 23.66 -2.98 24.75
N LYS A 535 22.35 -2.96 24.95
CA LYS A 535 21.67 -2.56 26.20
C LYS A 535 21.68 -3.68 27.24
#